data_41c74bbeb081904faf95b232ed9809fa
#
_entry.id   41c74bbeb081904faf95b232ed9809fa
#
_cell.length_a   1.000
_cell.length_b   1.000
_cell.length_c   1.000
_cell.angle_alpha   90.00
_cell.angle_beta   90.00
_cell.angle_gamma   90.00
#
_symmetry.space_group_name_H-M   'P 1'
#
loop_
_entity.id
_entity.type
_entity.pdbx_description
1 polymer ?
#
loop_
_entity_poly.entity_id
_entity_poly.type
_entity_poly.pdbx_seq_one_letter_code
_entity_poly.pdbx_strand_id
1 'polypeptide(L)'
;MRRTARDAEAFARIVHEGRQDKDGLPYWRHLKRVAILADDKLPHGTDEWIVDVVAQIAWLHDVLEDTPYTAADLAREGFSPVVVEGLVALAKLEGRVPYLEWIEQLCATASLPAILVKISDIEDDSSPGRLALLDSGMRARFAAKYPPARVLLLEAAARHGWTDQRRPRQASTTP
;
A
#
# COMPACT_ATOMS: atom_id res chain seq x y z
N MET A 1 -1.02 -25.04 -0.99
CA MET A 1 -2.27 -24.33 -0.57
C MET A 1 -2.07 -22.86 -0.92
N ARG A 2 -3.03 -22.19 -1.52
CA ARG A 2 -2.89 -20.76 -1.89
C ARG A 2 -2.97 -19.91 -0.61
N ARG A 3 -2.03 -18.95 -0.45
CA ARG A 3 -2.05 -17.97 0.63
C ARG A 3 -3.23 -17.02 0.49
N THR A 4 -3.76 -16.57 1.61
CA THR A 4 -4.87 -15.64 1.73
C THR A 4 -4.43 -14.31 2.36
N ALA A 5 -5.33 -13.30 2.38
CA ALA A 5 -5.10 -12.05 3.09
C ALA A 5 -4.78 -12.27 4.59
N ARG A 6 -5.39 -13.28 5.23
CA ARG A 6 -5.10 -13.65 6.62
C ARG A 6 -3.69 -14.19 6.80
N ASP A 7 -3.21 -14.99 5.84
CA ASP A 7 -1.83 -15.48 5.84
C ASP A 7 -0.84 -14.34 5.64
N ALA A 8 -1.16 -13.37 4.76
CA ALA A 8 -0.36 -12.18 4.52
C ALA A 8 -0.28 -11.29 5.77
N GLU A 9 -1.38 -11.08 6.47
CA GLU A 9 -1.39 -10.38 7.77
C GLU A 9 -0.49 -11.07 8.78
N ALA A 10 -0.65 -12.38 8.96
CA ALA A 10 0.15 -13.14 9.92
C ALA A 10 1.65 -13.06 9.58
N PHE A 11 1.99 -13.24 8.31
CA PHE A 11 3.38 -13.13 7.82
C PHE A 11 3.95 -11.72 8.05
N ALA A 12 3.21 -10.67 7.66
CA ALA A 12 3.64 -9.29 7.82
C ALA A 12 3.91 -8.93 9.30
N ARG A 13 3.08 -9.41 10.23
CA ARG A 13 3.28 -9.20 11.67
C ARG A 13 4.57 -9.84 12.19
N ILE A 14 4.93 -11.01 11.67
CA ILE A 14 6.16 -11.73 12.05
C ILE A 14 7.38 -11.01 11.49
N VAL A 15 7.40 -10.69 10.19
CA VAL A 15 8.60 -10.12 9.54
C VAL A 15 8.88 -8.67 9.94
N HIS A 16 7.88 -7.96 10.45
CA HIS A 16 8.01 -6.61 11.00
C HIS A 16 7.93 -6.57 12.53
N GLU A 17 8.14 -7.72 13.20
CA GLU A 17 8.10 -7.78 14.67
C GLU A 17 9.13 -6.80 15.29
N GLY A 18 8.70 -6.08 16.33
CA GLY A 18 9.53 -5.07 17.02
C GLY A 18 9.70 -3.76 16.26
N ARG A 19 9.29 -3.68 14.99
CA ARG A 19 9.36 -2.45 14.20
C ARG A 19 8.26 -1.48 14.62
N GLN A 20 8.62 -0.20 14.72
CA GLN A 20 7.69 0.89 14.98
C GLN A 20 7.49 1.75 13.73
N ASP A 21 6.29 2.27 13.60
CA ASP A 21 5.93 3.30 12.62
C ASP A 21 6.38 4.69 13.10
N LYS A 22 6.28 5.69 12.25
CA LYS A 22 6.65 7.10 12.50
C LYS A 22 5.92 7.73 13.69
N ASP A 23 4.77 7.16 14.09
CA ASP A 23 4.00 7.55 15.28
C ASP A 23 4.39 6.79 16.56
N GLY A 24 5.43 5.93 16.50
CA GLY A 24 5.91 5.11 17.62
C GLY A 24 5.05 3.87 17.92
N LEU A 25 4.01 3.64 17.14
CA LEU A 25 3.16 2.45 17.27
C LEU A 25 3.71 1.26 16.48
N PRO A 26 3.30 0.01 16.81
CA PRO A 26 3.71 -1.16 16.06
C PRO A 26 3.42 -1.02 14.55
N TYR A 27 4.42 -1.31 13.70
CA TYR A 27 4.39 -1.08 12.26
C TYR A 27 3.20 -1.74 11.54
N TRP A 28 2.78 -2.92 11.99
CA TRP A 28 1.60 -3.61 11.44
C TRP A 28 0.31 -2.77 11.45
N ARG A 29 0.23 -1.71 12.30
CA ARG A 29 -0.93 -0.81 12.31
C ARG A 29 -1.00 0.04 11.05
N HIS A 30 0.15 0.48 10.52
CA HIS A 30 0.23 1.12 9.21
C HIS A 30 -0.25 0.16 8.12
N LEU A 31 0.31 -1.04 8.05
CA LEU A 31 -0.09 -2.06 7.07
C LEU A 31 -1.60 -2.35 7.10
N LYS A 32 -2.17 -2.45 8.30
CA LYS A 32 -3.62 -2.62 8.48
C LYS A 32 -4.43 -1.44 7.93
N ARG A 33 -4.01 -0.20 8.21
CA ARG A 33 -4.71 1.00 7.70
C ARG A 33 -4.65 1.06 6.17
N VAL A 34 -3.49 0.76 5.60
CA VAL A 34 -3.32 0.66 4.14
C VAL A 34 -4.24 -0.41 3.55
N ALA A 35 -4.34 -1.59 4.17
CA ALA A 35 -5.23 -2.65 3.72
C ALA A 35 -6.72 -2.21 3.74
N ILE A 36 -7.16 -1.54 4.80
CA ILE A 36 -8.52 -0.99 4.89
C ILE A 36 -8.77 0.07 3.81
N LEU A 37 -7.82 1.00 3.63
CA LEU A 37 -7.93 2.05 2.61
C LEU A 37 -7.93 1.49 1.19
N ALA A 38 -7.21 0.40 0.93
CA ALA A 38 -7.18 -0.25 -0.37
C ALA A 38 -8.50 -1.00 -0.66
N ASP A 39 -9.05 -1.68 0.35
CA ASP A 39 -10.35 -2.34 0.26
C ASP A 39 -11.49 -1.32 -0.02
N ASP A 40 -11.48 -0.18 0.68
CA ASP A 40 -12.45 0.91 0.48
C ASP A 40 -12.44 1.50 -0.96
N LYS A 41 -11.38 1.25 -1.72
CA LYS A 41 -11.26 1.71 -3.12
C LYS A 41 -11.81 0.71 -4.12
N LEU A 42 -12.12 -0.50 -3.71
CA LEU A 42 -12.64 -1.51 -4.61
C LEU A 42 -14.13 -1.26 -4.90
N PRO A 43 -14.56 -1.36 -6.17
CA PRO A 43 -15.97 -1.25 -6.53
C PRO A 43 -16.82 -2.32 -5.82
N HIS A 44 -18.10 -1.98 -5.62
CA HIS A 44 -19.06 -2.96 -5.14
C HIS A 44 -19.16 -4.14 -6.12
N GLY A 45 -19.14 -5.37 -5.58
CA GLY A 45 -19.21 -6.58 -6.40
C GLY A 45 -17.88 -6.99 -7.03
N THR A 46 -16.77 -6.38 -6.60
CA THR A 46 -15.43 -6.88 -6.96
C THR A 46 -15.30 -8.35 -6.56
N ASP A 47 -14.77 -9.17 -7.47
CA ASP A 47 -14.54 -10.59 -7.21
C ASP A 47 -13.71 -10.81 -5.94
N GLU A 48 -14.14 -11.76 -5.08
CA GLU A 48 -13.49 -12.04 -3.80
C GLU A 48 -11.99 -12.34 -3.94
N TRP A 49 -11.58 -12.97 -5.06
CA TRP A 49 -10.16 -13.24 -5.28
C TRP A 49 -9.35 -11.96 -5.54
N ILE A 50 -9.94 -10.93 -6.16
CA ILE A 50 -9.30 -9.62 -6.36
C ILE A 50 -9.19 -8.89 -5.02
N VAL A 51 -10.25 -8.93 -4.21
CA VAL A 51 -10.26 -8.38 -2.85
C VAL A 51 -9.13 -9.02 -2.02
N ASP A 52 -9.01 -10.35 -2.07
CA ASP A 52 -7.96 -11.08 -1.36
C ASP A 52 -6.55 -10.73 -1.88
N VAL A 53 -6.36 -10.58 -3.20
CA VAL A 53 -5.09 -10.14 -3.80
C VAL A 53 -4.70 -8.74 -3.34
N VAL A 54 -5.64 -7.78 -3.38
CA VAL A 54 -5.39 -6.40 -2.93
C VAL A 54 -5.01 -6.37 -1.46
N ALA A 55 -5.72 -7.10 -0.62
CA ALA A 55 -5.42 -7.19 0.81
C ALA A 55 -4.04 -7.83 1.06
N GLN A 56 -3.67 -8.89 0.34
CA GLN A 56 -2.33 -9.49 0.44
C GLN A 56 -1.23 -8.49 0.06
N ILE A 57 -1.38 -7.79 -1.07
CA ILE A 57 -0.41 -6.77 -1.50
C ILE A 57 -0.32 -5.66 -0.46
N ALA A 58 -1.45 -5.20 0.10
CA ALA A 58 -1.47 -4.15 1.10
C ALA A 58 -0.77 -4.55 2.42
N TRP A 59 -0.97 -5.77 2.90
CA TRP A 59 -0.28 -6.27 4.09
C TRP A 59 1.22 -6.44 3.89
N LEU A 60 1.69 -6.69 2.66
CA LEU A 60 3.06 -7.06 2.34
C LEU A 60 3.85 -5.95 1.60
N HIS A 61 3.25 -4.78 1.33
CA HIS A 61 3.79 -3.81 0.38
C HIS A 61 5.21 -3.33 0.70
N ASP A 62 5.60 -3.31 1.97
CA ASP A 62 6.93 -2.89 2.41
C ASP A 62 7.90 -4.05 2.70
N VAL A 63 7.46 -5.32 2.55
CA VAL A 63 8.30 -6.46 2.91
C VAL A 63 9.60 -6.49 2.10
N LEU A 64 9.55 -6.20 0.80
CA LEU A 64 10.72 -6.21 -0.07
C LEU A 64 11.67 -5.02 0.14
N GLU A 65 11.18 -3.90 0.68
CA GLU A 65 12.02 -2.73 1.00
C GLU A 65 12.63 -2.85 2.40
N ASP A 66 11.86 -3.34 3.34
CA ASP A 66 12.09 -3.18 4.77
C ASP A 66 12.64 -4.43 5.46
N THR A 67 12.69 -5.55 4.75
CA THR A 67 13.13 -6.84 5.32
C THR A 67 14.12 -7.54 4.36
N PRO A 68 14.85 -8.58 4.84
CA PRO A 68 15.74 -9.36 3.96
C PRO A 68 15.00 -10.25 2.94
N TYR A 69 13.68 -10.34 3.00
CA TYR A 69 12.91 -11.20 2.09
C TYR A 69 13.00 -10.72 0.65
N THR A 70 13.18 -11.66 -0.25
CA THR A 70 13.17 -11.44 -1.70
C THR A 70 11.85 -11.90 -2.32
N ALA A 71 11.60 -11.50 -3.57
CA ALA A 71 10.46 -12.00 -4.34
C ALA A 71 10.46 -13.55 -4.45
N ALA A 72 11.64 -14.17 -4.56
CA ALA A 72 11.77 -15.62 -4.59
C ALA A 72 11.40 -16.27 -3.24
N ASP A 73 11.69 -15.60 -2.12
CA ASP A 73 11.28 -16.06 -0.80
C ASP A 73 9.76 -16.03 -0.64
N LEU A 74 9.11 -14.94 -1.06
CA LEU A 74 7.66 -14.83 -1.02
C LEU A 74 6.97 -15.88 -1.90
N ALA A 75 7.53 -16.18 -3.07
CA ALA A 75 7.03 -17.26 -3.92
C ALA A 75 7.18 -18.64 -3.23
N ARG A 76 8.30 -18.90 -2.54
CA ARG A 76 8.50 -20.12 -1.74
C ARG A 76 7.57 -20.22 -0.53
N GLU A 77 7.20 -19.10 0.05
CA GLU A 77 6.16 -19.00 1.09
C GLU A 77 4.75 -19.31 0.56
N GLY A 78 4.57 -19.40 -0.75
CA GLY A 78 3.31 -19.77 -1.40
C GLY A 78 2.41 -18.59 -1.75
N PHE A 79 2.93 -17.37 -1.74
CA PHE A 79 2.22 -16.22 -2.30
C PHE A 79 2.13 -16.35 -3.83
N SER A 80 0.98 -15.99 -4.39
CA SER A 80 0.73 -16.17 -5.82
C SER A 80 1.58 -15.22 -6.68
N PRO A 81 1.88 -15.58 -7.95
CA PRO A 81 2.65 -14.71 -8.84
C PRO A 81 2.08 -13.29 -8.93
N VAL A 82 0.76 -13.12 -9.02
CA VAL A 82 0.12 -11.80 -9.11
C VAL A 82 0.36 -10.93 -7.86
N VAL A 83 0.44 -11.54 -6.67
CA VAL A 83 0.80 -10.84 -5.43
C VAL A 83 2.27 -10.46 -5.46
N VAL A 84 3.16 -11.40 -5.78
CA VAL A 84 4.62 -11.15 -5.81
C VAL A 84 4.98 -10.08 -6.84
N GLU A 85 4.39 -10.12 -8.03
CA GLU A 85 4.58 -9.10 -9.08
C GLU A 85 4.12 -7.71 -8.60
N GLY A 86 2.96 -7.65 -7.91
CA GLY A 86 2.48 -6.42 -7.30
C GLY A 86 3.46 -5.85 -6.28
N LEU A 87 4.05 -6.69 -5.43
CA LEU A 87 5.05 -6.29 -4.43
C LEU A 87 6.36 -5.84 -5.07
N VAL A 88 6.82 -6.51 -6.13
CA VAL A 88 8.00 -6.10 -6.90
C VAL A 88 7.80 -4.72 -7.53
N ALA A 89 6.62 -4.45 -8.08
CA ALA A 89 6.29 -3.15 -8.65
C ALA A 89 6.28 -2.02 -7.59
N LEU A 90 5.88 -2.34 -6.35
CA LEU A 90 5.83 -1.40 -5.23
C LEU A 90 7.20 -1.15 -4.60
N ALA A 91 8.14 -2.08 -4.70
CA ALA A 91 9.43 -1.98 -4.04
C ALA A 91 10.31 -0.89 -4.68
N LYS A 92 10.54 0.19 -3.95
CA LYS A 92 11.53 1.21 -4.30
C LYS A 92 12.87 0.87 -3.65
N LEU A 93 13.73 0.20 -4.38
CA LEU A 93 15.08 -0.09 -3.90
C LEU A 93 15.90 1.22 -3.81
N GLU A 94 16.54 1.45 -2.66
CA GLU A 94 17.30 2.68 -2.38
C GLU A 94 18.33 3.01 -3.48
N GLY A 95 18.48 4.32 -3.76
CA GLY A 95 19.55 4.85 -4.62
C GLY A 95 19.40 4.65 -6.12
N ARG A 96 18.33 4.02 -6.62
CA ARG A 96 18.20 3.72 -8.05
C ARG A 96 17.70 4.89 -8.89
N VAL A 97 16.57 5.52 -8.46
CA VAL A 97 15.95 6.63 -9.21
C VAL A 97 15.27 7.62 -8.24
N PRO A 98 15.06 8.89 -8.66
CA PRO A 98 14.23 9.84 -7.92
C PRO A 98 12.82 9.31 -7.67
N TYR A 99 12.19 9.79 -6.61
CA TYR A 99 10.89 9.24 -6.18
C TYR A 99 9.79 9.36 -7.25
N LEU A 100 9.64 10.51 -7.89
CA LEU A 100 8.60 10.70 -8.90
C LEU A 100 8.87 9.88 -10.16
N GLU A 101 10.12 9.75 -10.57
CA GLU A 101 10.50 8.89 -11.69
C GLU A 101 10.16 7.42 -11.41
N TRP A 102 10.40 6.94 -10.17
CA TRP A 102 9.98 5.61 -9.77
C TRP A 102 8.45 5.47 -9.79
N ILE A 103 7.68 6.49 -9.33
CA ILE A 103 6.22 6.50 -9.44
C ILE A 103 5.76 6.42 -10.90
N GLU A 104 6.41 7.13 -11.82
CA GLU A 104 6.10 7.04 -13.26
C GLU A 104 6.34 5.63 -13.82
N GLN A 105 7.45 4.99 -13.44
CA GLN A 105 7.75 3.60 -13.80
C GLN A 105 6.69 2.63 -13.24
N LEU A 106 6.32 2.81 -11.97
CA LEU A 106 5.22 2.04 -11.35
C LEU A 106 3.92 2.24 -12.13
N CYS A 107 3.53 3.47 -12.42
CA CYS A 107 2.31 3.79 -13.18
C CYS A 107 2.29 3.21 -14.60
N ALA A 108 3.44 2.93 -15.19
CA ALA A 108 3.56 2.35 -16.53
C ALA A 108 3.43 0.81 -16.53
N THR A 109 3.77 0.14 -15.44
CA THR A 109 3.95 -1.33 -15.42
C THR A 109 3.11 -2.06 -14.38
N ALA A 110 2.69 -1.38 -13.31
CA ALA A 110 2.00 -2.03 -12.20
C ALA A 110 0.54 -2.37 -12.53
N SER A 111 0.06 -3.44 -11.92
CA SER A 111 -1.37 -3.80 -11.95
C SER A 111 -2.22 -2.82 -11.13
N LEU A 112 -3.51 -2.75 -11.43
CA LEU A 112 -4.45 -1.92 -10.67
C LEU A 112 -4.41 -2.20 -9.15
N PRO A 113 -4.41 -3.45 -8.66
CA PRO A 113 -4.21 -3.75 -7.25
C PRO A 113 -3.01 -3.05 -6.62
N ALA A 114 -1.84 -3.11 -7.24
CA ALA A 114 -0.63 -2.47 -6.73
C ALA A 114 -0.75 -0.94 -6.72
N ILE A 115 -1.34 -0.34 -7.78
CA ILE A 115 -1.60 1.10 -7.86
C ILE A 115 -2.53 1.55 -6.73
N LEU A 116 -3.63 0.82 -6.47
CA LEU A 116 -4.58 1.15 -5.40
C LEU A 116 -3.93 1.04 -4.01
N VAL A 117 -3.08 0.05 -3.81
CA VAL A 117 -2.29 -0.07 -2.57
C VAL A 117 -1.35 1.12 -2.40
N LYS A 118 -0.64 1.55 -3.46
CA LYS A 118 0.25 2.72 -3.37
C LYS A 118 -0.49 4.03 -3.11
N ILE A 119 -1.67 4.22 -3.69
CA ILE A 119 -2.55 5.35 -3.37
C ILE A 119 -2.92 5.31 -1.87
N SER A 120 -3.25 4.14 -1.35
CA SER A 120 -3.66 3.93 0.05
C SER A 120 -2.52 4.16 1.04
N ASP A 121 -1.31 3.73 0.70
CA ASP A 121 -0.10 4.00 1.46
C ASP A 121 0.17 5.51 1.58
N ILE A 122 0.15 6.24 0.45
CA ILE A 122 0.29 7.70 0.44
C ILE A 122 -0.83 8.38 1.24
N GLU A 123 -2.05 7.90 1.18
CA GLU A 123 -3.18 8.45 1.95
C GLU A 123 -3.00 8.24 3.45
N ASP A 124 -2.55 7.06 3.88
CA ASP A 124 -2.23 6.82 5.29
C ASP A 124 -1.10 7.72 5.78
N ASP A 125 0.00 7.75 5.04
CA ASP A 125 1.17 8.58 5.37
C ASP A 125 0.86 10.09 5.39
N SER A 126 -0.07 10.54 4.56
CA SER A 126 -0.49 11.95 4.45
C SER A 126 -1.71 12.30 5.30
N SER A 127 -2.22 11.36 6.10
CA SER A 127 -3.39 11.64 6.94
C SER A 127 -3.09 12.74 7.96
N PRO A 128 -4.05 13.65 8.24
CA PRO A 128 -3.81 14.77 9.17
C PRO A 128 -3.33 14.33 10.56
N GLY A 129 -3.87 13.22 11.07
CA GLY A 129 -3.47 12.67 12.37
C GLY A 129 -2.00 12.21 12.39
N ARG A 130 -1.52 11.58 11.30
CA ARG A 130 -0.11 11.17 11.19
C ARG A 130 0.82 12.35 10.97
N LEU A 131 0.43 13.28 10.09
CA LEU A 131 1.25 14.47 9.82
C LEU A 131 1.45 15.31 11.09
N ALA A 132 0.46 15.37 11.99
CA ALA A 132 0.56 16.10 13.25
C ALA A 132 1.65 15.54 14.20
N LEU A 133 2.00 14.26 14.07
CA LEU A 133 3.01 13.58 14.89
C LEU A 133 4.43 13.73 14.34
N LEU A 134 4.58 14.20 13.09
CA LEU A 134 5.87 14.34 12.43
C LEU A 134 6.51 15.70 12.73
N ASP A 135 7.84 15.74 12.71
CA ASP A 135 8.57 17.01 12.71
C ASP A 135 8.31 17.85 11.44
N SER A 136 8.68 19.13 11.48
CA SER A 136 8.42 20.06 10.37
C SER A 136 9.15 19.68 9.08
N GLY A 137 10.35 19.11 9.17
CA GLY A 137 11.13 18.68 8.01
C GLY A 137 10.48 17.50 7.31
N MET A 138 10.02 16.51 8.07
CA MET A 138 9.30 15.35 7.53
C MET A 138 7.97 15.76 6.89
N ARG A 139 7.20 16.66 7.55
CA ARG A 139 5.96 17.21 6.96
C ARG A 139 6.22 17.92 5.64
N ALA A 140 7.26 18.76 5.57
CA ALA A 140 7.62 19.46 4.33
C ALA A 140 8.01 18.47 3.20
N ARG A 141 8.78 17.42 3.53
CA ARG A 141 9.11 16.36 2.56
C ARG A 141 7.87 15.64 2.04
N PHE A 142 6.92 15.31 2.90
CA PHE A 142 5.68 14.64 2.49
C PHE A 142 4.78 15.55 1.64
N ALA A 143 4.68 16.83 2.03
CA ALA A 143 3.94 17.84 1.27
C ALA A 143 4.51 18.07 -0.15
N ALA A 144 5.82 17.96 -0.32
CA ALA A 144 6.46 18.07 -1.63
C ALA A 144 6.35 16.78 -2.46
N LYS A 145 6.42 15.61 -1.81
CA LYS A 145 6.56 14.29 -2.45
C LYS A 145 5.22 13.69 -2.88
N TYR A 146 4.21 13.73 -2.00
CA TYR A 146 3.01 12.92 -2.17
C TYR A 146 1.93 13.51 -3.10
N PRO A 147 1.65 14.82 -3.12
CA PRO A 147 0.61 15.35 -4.01
C PRO A 147 0.87 15.07 -5.49
N PRO A 148 2.07 15.33 -6.08
CA PRO A 148 2.32 15.00 -7.48
C PRO A 148 2.29 13.49 -7.75
N ALA A 149 2.82 12.67 -6.84
CA ALA A 149 2.76 11.21 -6.97
C ALA A 149 1.31 10.70 -6.99
N ARG A 150 0.44 11.27 -6.13
CA ARG A 150 -0.97 10.90 -6.07
C ARG A 150 -1.71 11.21 -7.36
N VAL A 151 -1.40 12.33 -8.02
CA VAL A 151 -1.98 12.67 -9.34
C VAL A 151 -1.63 11.60 -10.36
N LEU A 152 -0.34 11.26 -10.51
CA LEU A 152 0.12 10.23 -11.45
C LEU A 152 -0.55 8.87 -11.20
N LEU A 153 -0.65 8.46 -9.94
CA LEU A 153 -1.28 7.19 -9.56
C LEU A 153 -2.79 7.16 -9.86
N LEU A 154 -3.51 8.26 -9.61
CA LEU A 154 -4.94 8.35 -9.94
C LEU A 154 -5.19 8.29 -11.44
N GLU A 155 -4.36 8.97 -12.23
CA GLU A 155 -4.40 8.88 -13.69
C GLU A 155 -4.09 7.45 -14.18
N ALA A 156 -3.13 6.78 -13.55
CA ALA A 156 -2.83 5.39 -13.85
C ALA A 156 -4.00 4.47 -13.52
N ALA A 157 -4.61 4.60 -12.34
CA ALA A 157 -5.80 3.84 -11.97
C ALA A 157 -6.96 4.08 -12.95
N ALA A 158 -7.18 5.33 -13.39
CA ALA A 158 -8.20 5.66 -14.37
C ALA A 158 -7.95 4.97 -15.73
N ARG A 159 -6.69 4.83 -16.18
CA ARG A 159 -6.36 4.05 -17.39
C ARG A 159 -6.74 2.57 -17.29
N HIS A 160 -6.79 2.02 -16.07
CA HIS A 160 -7.31 0.67 -15.78
C HIS A 160 -8.84 0.64 -15.63
N GLY A 161 -9.54 1.74 -15.91
CA GLY A 161 -11.01 1.83 -15.78
C GLY A 161 -11.50 2.06 -14.34
N TRP A 162 -10.59 2.30 -13.39
CA TRP A 162 -10.98 2.60 -12.01
C TRP A 162 -11.46 4.05 -11.88
N THR A 163 -12.53 4.25 -11.12
CA THR A 163 -13.05 5.56 -10.74
C THR A 163 -13.19 5.64 -9.23
N ASP A 164 -12.81 6.76 -8.64
CA ASP A 164 -12.93 6.99 -7.19
C ASP A 164 -14.42 7.07 -6.79
N GLN A 165 -14.99 5.93 -6.43
CA GLN A 165 -16.38 5.79 -5.97
C GLN A 165 -16.48 5.76 -4.44
N ARG A 166 -15.62 6.49 -3.73
CA ARG A 166 -15.64 6.49 -2.26
C ARG A 166 -17.05 6.76 -1.76
N ARG A 167 -17.56 5.84 -0.94
CA ARG A 167 -18.76 6.10 -0.16
C ARG A 167 -18.51 7.35 0.70
N PRO A 168 -19.45 8.30 0.78
CA PRO A 168 -19.38 9.31 1.84
C PRO A 168 -19.32 8.53 3.16
N ARG A 169 -18.25 8.74 3.94
CA ARG A 169 -18.17 8.18 5.29
C ARG A 169 -19.42 8.60 6.03
N GLN A 170 -20.27 7.64 6.38
CA GLN A 170 -21.36 7.90 7.30
C GLN A 170 -20.72 8.46 8.56
N ALA A 171 -21.03 9.71 8.88
CA ALA A 171 -20.63 10.31 10.14
C ALA A 171 -21.18 9.38 11.23
N SER A 172 -20.27 8.84 12.06
CA SER A 172 -20.67 8.04 13.23
C SER A 172 -21.47 8.96 14.14
N THR A 173 -22.78 8.96 13.98
CA THR A 173 -23.68 9.47 15.01
C THR A 173 -23.67 8.44 16.12
N THR A 174 -22.74 8.60 17.04
CA THR A 174 -22.83 7.94 18.34
C THR A 174 -23.76 8.79 19.21
N PRO A 175 -24.82 8.21 19.78
CA PRO A 175 -25.68 8.89 20.74
C PRO A 175 -24.96 9.14 22.07
#